data_073a7df7c27dc47934245b95279d1268
#
_entry.id   073a7df7c27dc47934245b95279d1268
#
_cell.length_a   1.000
_cell.length_b   1.000
_cell.length_c   1.000
_cell.angle_alpha   90.00
_cell.angle_beta   90.00
_cell.angle_gamma   90.00
#
_symmetry.space_group_name_H-M   'P 1'
#
loop_
_entity.id
_entity.type
_entity.pdbx_description
1 polymer ?
#
loop_
_entity_poly.entity_id
_entity_poly.type
_entity_poly.pdbx_seq_one_letter_code
_entity_poly.pdbx_strand_id
1 'polypeptide(L)'
;MVKVIKVIVPYIKITRPLNAAIVGCAVLLGMWLTGFATPAAYGGGAVARNAVLLVLAAMAATAYGNAINDVLDLETDRVSHPDRPLVTGAISTGAASLFAAALAALSIACAAAASLFHATAALIPLALLTMYSIYLKRTRLAGNIIVAALTAYALLFGSLPHPNTKILFAPALLAFLLNFCRELVKDVQDAEGDRAAGLTTSADLPRPAIRLLLLLAGGVHLAAMWVPSLVLGDFGMVYTGVCVAAVLPLHISWMMLALRTDFDKYTGRMGAMLKAEMVAGLAALAADKFIWTF
;
A
#
# COMPACT_ATOMS: atom_id res chain seq x y z
N MET A 1 -32.49 -12.30 -1.14
CA MET A 1 -31.11 -12.29 -1.68
C MET A 1 -30.75 -10.95 -2.34
N VAL A 2 -31.49 -10.45 -3.33
CA VAL A 2 -31.17 -9.19 -4.05
C VAL A 2 -31.11 -7.94 -3.14
N LYS A 3 -32.00 -7.80 -2.15
CA LYS A 3 -31.96 -6.68 -1.19
C LYS A 3 -30.70 -6.69 -0.30
N VAL A 4 -30.24 -7.86 0.15
CA VAL A 4 -29.03 -8.01 0.99
C VAL A 4 -27.77 -7.65 0.18
N ILE A 5 -27.68 -8.10 -1.07
CA ILE A 5 -26.57 -7.78 -1.97
C ILE A 5 -26.49 -6.26 -2.20
N LYS A 6 -27.61 -5.58 -2.44
CA LYS A 6 -27.65 -4.12 -2.62
C LYS A 6 -27.15 -3.33 -1.40
N VAL A 7 -27.28 -3.88 -0.19
CA VAL A 7 -26.78 -3.25 1.03
C VAL A 7 -25.30 -3.55 1.26
N ILE A 8 -24.85 -4.78 1.05
CA ILE A 8 -23.47 -5.21 1.38
C ILE A 8 -22.45 -4.71 0.35
N VAL A 9 -22.77 -4.76 -0.95
CA VAL A 9 -21.82 -4.39 -2.01
C VAL A 9 -21.25 -2.99 -1.86
N PRO A 10 -22.00 -1.94 -1.50
CA PRO A 10 -21.46 -0.62 -1.26
C PRO A 10 -20.39 -0.58 -0.13
N TYR A 11 -20.61 -1.31 0.99
CA TYR A 11 -19.62 -1.39 2.06
C TYR A 11 -18.34 -2.12 1.62
N ILE A 12 -18.47 -3.19 0.83
CA ILE A 12 -17.28 -3.85 0.25
C ILE A 12 -16.53 -2.89 -0.68
N LYS A 13 -17.23 -2.10 -1.49
CA LYS A 13 -16.58 -1.15 -2.42
C LYS A 13 -15.74 -0.11 -1.70
N ILE A 14 -16.22 0.48 -0.60
CA ILE A 14 -15.46 1.52 0.13
C ILE A 14 -14.23 0.95 0.84
N THR A 15 -14.15 -0.37 1.14
CA THR A 15 -12.94 -0.98 1.71
C THR A 15 -11.82 -1.15 0.69
N ARG A 16 -12.12 -1.08 -0.61
CA ARG A 16 -11.16 -1.36 -1.71
C ARG A 16 -10.45 -2.69 -1.49
N PRO A 17 -11.17 -3.83 -1.58
CA PRO A 17 -10.69 -5.14 -1.10
C PRO A 17 -9.38 -5.60 -1.73
N LEU A 18 -9.12 -5.22 -2.98
CA LEU A 18 -7.84 -5.53 -3.65
C LEU A 18 -6.65 -4.84 -2.95
N ASN A 19 -6.80 -3.58 -2.56
CA ASN A 19 -5.74 -2.87 -1.82
C ASN A 19 -5.51 -3.52 -0.45
N ALA A 20 -6.58 -3.86 0.27
CA ALA A 20 -6.48 -4.55 1.55
C ALA A 20 -5.82 -5.94 1.41
N ALA A 21 -6.15 -6.69 0.36
CA ALA A 21 -5.54 -7.99 0.07
C ALA A 21 -4.04 -7.87 -0.22
N ILE A 22 -3.60 -6.89 -1.01
CA ILE A 22 -2.18 -6.64 -1.28
C ILE A 22 -1.42 -6.36 0.03
N VAL A 23 -1.98 -5.53 0.92
CA VAL A 23 -1.40 -5.24 2.23
C VAL A 23 -1.34 -6.51 3.09
N GLY A 24 -2.41 -7.30 3.12
CA GLY A 24 -2.42 -8.59 3.81
C GLY A 24 -1.34 -9.56 3.31
N CYS A 25 -1.16 -9.65 1.99
CA CYS A 25 -0.09 -10.45 1.37
C CYS A 25 1.31 -9.92 1.76
N ALA A 26 1.50 -8.60 1.81
CA ALA A 26 2.77 -8.02 2.22
C ALA A 26 3.11 -8.34 3.69
N VAL A 27 2.13 -8.27 4.60
CA VAL A 27 2.29 -8.66 6.01
C VAL A 27 2.67 -10.15 6.12
N LEU A 28 1.92 -11.01 5.44
CA LEU A 28 2.17 -12.46 5.46
C LEU A 28 3.55 -12.80 4.88
N LEU A 29 3.91 -12.15 3.78
CA LEU A 29 5.23 -12.33 3.16
C LEU A 29 6.34 -11.89 4.10
N GLY A 30 6.23 -10.73 4.74
CA GLY A 30 7.21 -10.26 5.71
C GLY A 30 7.41 -11.25 6.86
N MET A 31 6.32 -11.77 7.42
CA MET A 31 6.37 -12.80 8.47
C MET A 31 7.06 -14.09 7.98
N TRP A 32 6.78 -14.50 6.75
CA TRP A 32 7.39 -15.71 6.19
C TRP A 32 8.89 -15.52 5.90
N LEU A 33 9.28 -14.38 5.32
CA LEU A 33 10.68 -14.07 5.01
C LEU A 33 11.57 -14.03 6.27
N THR A 34 11.06 -13.49 7.37
CA THR A 34 11.81 -13.41 8.64
C THR A 34 11.84 -14.71 9.42
N GLY A 35 11.06 -15.72 9.00
CA GLY A 35 10.87 -16.96 9.77
C GLY A 35 9.95 -16.80 10.98
N PHE A 36 9.31 -15.63 11.17
CA PHE A 36 8.35 -15.41 12.25
C PHE A 36 7.16 -16.37 12.17
N ALA A 37 6.80 -16.81 10.97
CA ALA A 37 5.73 -17.79 10.72
C ALA A 37 6.21 -19.25 10.77
N THR A 38 7.31 -19.57 11.46
CA THR A 38 7.76 -20.95 11.60
C THR A 38 7.26 -21.60 12.89
N PRO A 39 6.91 -22.91 12.87
CA PRO A 39 6.45 -23.65 14.05
C PRO A 39 7.42 -23.58 15.23
N ALA A 40 8.71 -23.44 14.97
CA ALA A 40 9.75 -23.34 15.99
C ALA A 40 9.65 -22.07 16.86
N ALA A 41 9.05 -20.98 16.33
CA ALA A 41 8.97 -19.71 17.05
C ALA A 41 7.83 -19.68 18.09
N TYR A 42 6.69 -20.37 17.86
CA TYR A 42 5.48 -20.23 18.69
C TYR A 42 4.69 -21.53 18.96
N GLY A 43 5.16 -22.71 18.52
CA GLY A 43 4.33 -23.93 18.52
C GLY A 43 3.19 -23.81 17.47
N GLY A 44 3.12 -24.78 16.55
CA GLY A 44 2.42 -24.70 15.25
C GLY A 44 1.06 -23.98 15.19
N GLY A 45 0.14 -24.22 16.15
CA GLY A 45 -1.19 -23.59 16.14
C GLY A 45 -1.20 -22.09 16.50
N ALA A 46 -0.30 -21.64 17.39
CA ALA A 46 -0.21 -20.23 17.78
C ALA A 46 0.35 -19.36 16.65
N VAL A 47 1.27 -19.88 15.85
CA VAL A 47 1.85 -19.19 14.70
C VAL A 47 0.80 -18.89 13.64
N ALA A 48 0.06 -19.90 13.21
CA ALA A 48 -0.99 -19.75 12.20
C ALA A 48 -2.06 -18.75 12.66
N ARG A 49 -2.48 -18.86 13.94
CA ARG A 49 -3.44 -17.91 14.54
C ARG A 49 -2.92 -16.48 14.48
N ASN A 50 -1.68 -16.23 14.93
CA ASN A 50 -1.11 -14.88 14.98
C ASN A 50 -0.90 -14.33 13.57
N ALA A 51 -0.50 -15.14 12.59
CA ALA A 51 -0.40 -14.72 11.20
C ALA A 51 -1.75 -14.26 10.66
N VAL A 52 -2.81 -15.03 10.86
CA VAL A 52 -4.18 -14.65 10.46
C VAL A 52 -4.62 -13.36 11.14
N LEU A 53 -4.41 -13.23 12.46
CA LEU A 53 -4.79 -12.04 13.22
C LEU A 53 -4.06 -10.78 12.72
N LEU A 54 -2.76 -10.84 12.46
CA LEU A 54 -1.97 -9.71 12.00
C LEU A 54 -2.30 -9.32 10.55
N VAL A 55 -2.57 -10.30 9.68
CA VAL A 55 -3.08 -10.05 8.33
C VAL A 55 -4.44 -9.35 8.39
N LEU A 56 -5.38 -9.85 9.20
CA LEU A 56 -6.70 -9.23 9.38
C LEU A 56 -6.58 -7.82 9.99
N ALA A 57 -5.68 -7.61 10.95
CA ALA A 57 -5.43 -6.29 11.53
C ALA A 57 -4.98 -5.28 10.47
N ALA A 58 -4.03 -5.64 9.62
CA ALA A 58 -3.52 -4.78 8.56
C ALA A 58 -4.56 -4.53 7.45
N MET A 59 -5.32 -5.55 7.07
CA MET A 59 -6.42 -5.42 6.11
C MET A 59 -7.52 -4.50 6.64
N ALA A 60 -7.89 -4.63 7.92
CA ALA A 60 -8.88 -3.79 8.57
C ALA A 60 -8.41 -2.34 8.69
N ALA A 61 -7.12 -2.08 9.04
CA ALA A 61 -6.54 -0.74 9.03
C ALA A 61 -6.57 -0.10 7.64
N THR A 62 -6.23 -0.86 6.60
CA THR A 62 -6.30 -0.39 5.21
C THR A 62 -7.74 -0.07 4.78
N ALA A 63 -8.68 -0.94 5.12
CA ALA A 63 -10.10 -0.73 4.86
C ALA A 63 -10.65 0.49 5.62
N TYR A 64 -10.23 0.69 6.87
CA TYR A 64 -10.50 1.91 7.65
C TYR A 64 -10.01 3.15 6.91
N GLY A 65 -8.73 3.17 6.50
CA GLY A 65 -8.14 4.31 5.80
C GLY A 65 -8.89 4.66 4.51
N ASN A 66 -9.30 3.64 3.74
CA ASN A 66 -10.10 3.85 2.53
C ASN A 66 -11.50 4.41 2.86
N ALA A 67 -12.18 3.86 3.87
CA ALA A 67 -13.53 4.28 4.24
C ALA A 67 -13.55 5.71 4.83
N ILE A 68 -12.61 6.05 5.73
CA ILE A 68 -12.53 7.40 6.30
C ILE A 68 -12.13 8.44 5.26
N ASN A 69 -11.27 8.06 4.31
CA ASN A 69 -10.91 8.93 3.20
C ASN A 69 -12.15 9.24 2.32
N ASP A 70 -12.95 8.23 1.95
CA ASP A 70 -14.17 8.44 1.15
C ASP A 70 -15.20 9.31 1.92
N VAL A 71 -15.27 9.23 3.24
CA VAL A 71 -16.14 10.10 4.08
C VAL A 71 -15.69 11.55 4.02
N LEU A 72 -14.37 11.80 4.14
CA LEU A 72 -13.80 13.15 4.19
C LEU A 72 -13.66 13.78 2.80
N ASP A 73 -13.58 12.97 1.75
CA ASP A 73 -13.43 13.40 0.37
C ASP A 73 -14.75 13.53 -0.39
N LEU A 74 -15.91 13.46 0.28
CA LEU A 74 -17.21 13.39 -0.40
C LEU A 74 -17.41 14.51 -1.44
N GLU A 75 -17.01 15.75 -1.14
CA GLU A 75 -17.17 16.87 -2.08
C GLU A 75 -16.20 16.76 -3.27
N THR A 76 -14.98 16.34 -3.04
CA THR A 76 -13.98 16.08 -4.11
C THR A 76 -14.44 14.94 -5.00
N ASP A 77 -14.95 13.88 -4.40
CA ASP A 77 -15.40 12.68 -5.09
C ASP A 77 -16.63 12.90 -5.97
N ARG A 78 -17.46 13.88 -5.67
CA ARG A 78 -18.57 14.30 -6.55
C ARG A 78 -18.10 14.71 -7.94
N VAL A 79 -16.89 15.25 -8.04
CA VAL A 79 -16.28 15.66 -9.32
C VAL A 79 -15.46 14.55 -9.92
N SER A 80 -14.56 13.93 -9.14
CA SER A 80 -13.56 12.99 -9.63
C SER A 80 -14.08 11.55 -9.76
N HIS A 81 -15.02 11.15 -8.90
CA HIS A 81 -15.48 9.78 -8.75
C HIS A 81 -17.00 9.66 -8.50
N PRO A 82 -17.85 10.09 -9.45
CA PRO A 82 -19.30 10.16 -9.25
C PRO A 82 -19.96 8.81 -8.93
N ASP A 83 -19.30 7.70 -9.24
CA ASP A 83 -19.82 6.34 -9.01
C ASP A 83 -19.51 5.78 -7.60
N ARG A 84 -18.85 6.55 -6.73
CA ARG A 84 -18.55 6.10 -5.37
C ARG A 84 -19.82 5.94 -4.53
N PRO A 85 -19.89 4.93 -3.64
CA PRO A 85 -21.07 4.64 -2.84
C PRO A 85 -21.59 5.79 -1.98
N LEU A 86 -20.71 6.66 -1.45
CA LEU A 86 -21.13 7.82 -0.69
C LEU A 86 -21.69 8.92 -1.60
N VAL A 87 -21.09 9.13 -2.78
CA VAL A 87 -21.55 10.12 -3.77
C VAL A 87 -22.91 9.76 -4.32
N THR A 88 -23.12 8.49 -4.65
CA THR A 88 -24.42 7.97 -5.14
C THR A 88 -25.49 7.87 -4.05
N GLY A 89 -25.13 8.10 -2.77
CA GLY A 89 -26.07 7.94 -1.64
C GLY A 89 -26.39 6.48 -1.29
N ALA A 90 -25.66 5.51 -1.84
CA ALA A 90 -25.81 4.09 -1.51
C ALA A 90 -25.47 3.77 -0.04
N ILE A 91 -24.60 4.60 0.58
CA ILE A 91 -24.28 4.60 2.00
C ILE A 91 -24.34 6.04 2.48
N SER A 92 -24.95 6.28 3.65
CA SER A 92 -24.87 7.59 4.30
C SER A 92 -23.51 7.83 4.93
N THR A 93 -23.07 9.09 5.04
CA THR A 93 -21.80 9.45 5.68
C THR A 93 -21.71 8.97 7.12
N GLY A 94 -22.83 9.05 7.88
CA GLY A 94 -22.89 8.52 9.26
C GLY A 94 -22.67 7.00 9.32
N ALA A 95 -23.30 6.24 8.42
CA ALA A 95 -23.13 4.79 8.35
C ALA A 95 -21.70 4.41 7.93
N ALA A 96 -21.10 5.15 6.98
CA ALA A 96 -19.73 4.93 6.57
C ALA A 96 -18.72 5.27 7.67
N SER A 97 -18.95 6.35 8.44
CA SER A 97 -18.12 6.71 9.59
C SER A 97 -18.17 5.67 10.71
N LEU A 98 -19.36 5.16 11.02
CA LEU A 98 -19.52 4.08 12.00
C LEU A 98 -18.82 2.79 11.52
N PHE A 99 -18.95 2.46 10.25
CA PHE A 99 -18.28 1.31 9.66
C PHE A 99 -16.74 1.48 9.69
N ALA A 100 -16.23 2.67 9.37
CA ALA A 100 -14.79 2.97 9.52
C ALA A 100 -14.32 2.80 10.96
N ALA A 101 -15.06 3.33 11.95
CA ALA A 101 -14.74 3.14 13.37
C ALA A 101 -14.72 1.65 13.78
N ALA A 102 -15.67 0.85 13.27
CA ALA A 102 -15.70 -0.59 13.50
C ALA A 102 -14.47 -1.30 12.91
N LEU A 103 -14.02 -0.89 11.71
CA LEU A 103 -12.80 -1.42 11.07
C LEU A 103 -11.54 -1.05 11.88
N ALA A 104 -11.44 0.17 12.41
CA ALA A 104 -10.33 0.57 13.27
C ALA A 104 -10.31 -0.25 14.57
N ALA A 105 -11.47 -0.44 15.20
CA ALA A 105 -11.61 -1.28 16.39
C ALA A 105 -11.24 -2.75 16.10
N LEU A 106 -11.68 -3.30 14.96
CA LEU A 106 -11.31 -4.64 14.50
C LEU A 106 -9.80 -4.78 14.31
N SER A 107 -9.15 -3.79 13.69
CA SER A 107 -7.69 -3.78 13.53
C SER A 107 -6.97 -3.87 14.85
N ILE A 108 -7.34 -3.02 15.82
CA ILE A 108 -6.74 -3.02 17.17
C ILE A 108 -7.02 -4.35 17.90
N ALA A 109 -8.26 -4.85 17.84
CA ALA A 109 -8.65 -6.10 18.51
C ALA A 109 -7.87 -7.31 17.95
N CYS A 110 -7.74 -7.43 16.64
CA CYS A 110 -6.94 -8.49 16.01
C CYS A 110 -5.46 -8.38 16.39
N ALA A 111 -4.89 -7.17 16.35
CA ALA A 111 -3.51 -6.94 16.74
C ALA A 111 -3.26 -7.23 18.22
N ALA A 112 -4.17 -6.84 19.11
CA ALA A 112 -4.10 -7.11 20.55
C ALA A 112 -4.22 -8.61 20.87
N ALA A 113 -5.07 -9.33 20.14
CA ALA A 113 -5.19 -10.78 20.28
C ALA A 113 -3.92 -11.54 19.83
N ALA A 114 -3.08 -10.93 18.97
CA ALA A 114 -1.77 -11.46 18.64
C ALA A 114 -0.72 -11.10 19.69
N SER A 115 -0.59 -9.82 20.05
CA SER A 115 0.26 -9.35 21.17
C SER A 115 0.02 -7.87 21.49
N LEU A 116 0.36 -7.45 22.73
CA LEU A 116 0.29 -6.05 23.13
C LEU A 116 1.20 -5.14 22.28
N PHE A 117 2.38 -5.65 21.88
CA PHE A 117 3.27 -4.93 20.97
C PHE A 117 2.57 -4.61 19.64
N HIS A 118 1.91 -5.59 19.01
CA HIS A 118 1.21 -5.36 17.76
C HIS A 118 -0.03 -4.48 17.92
N ALA A 119 -0.68 -4.49 19.10
CA ALA A 119 -1.76 -3.56 19.40
C ALA A 119 -1.27 -2.09 19.34
N THR A 120 -0.14 -1.80 19.98
CA THR A 120 0.46 -0.45 19.94
C THR A 120 0.99 -0.11 18.53
N ALA A 121 1.60 -1.08 17.85
CA ALA A 121 2.08 -0.92 16.48
C ALA A 121 0.95 -0.63 15.47
N ALA A 122 -0.26 -1.19 15.67
CA ALA A 122 -1.43 -0.94 14.83
C ALA A 122 -2.00 0.49 14.97
N LEU A 123 -1.72 1.18 16.08
CA LEU A 123 -2.14 2.57 16.25
C LEU A 123 -1.41 3.51 15.28
N ILE A 124 -0.17 3.18 14.89
CA ILE A 124 0.63 3.99 13.97
C ILE A 124 -0.08 4.19 12.61
N PRO A 125 -0.42 3.12 11.86
CA PRO A 125 -1.11 3.30 10.58
C PRO A 125 -2.50 3.92 10.74
N LEU A 126 -3.25 3.62 11.80
CA LEU A 126 -4.56 4.23 12.03
C LEU A 126 -4.45 5.74 12.26
N ALA A 127 -3.50 6.18 13.08
CA ALA A 127 -3.25 7.60 13.31
C ALA A 127 -2.76 8.31 12.04
N LEU A 128 -1.80 7.72 11.31
CA LEU A 128 -1.25 8.32 10.10
C LEU A 128 -2.28 8.38 8.96
N LEU A 129 -3.15 7.38 8.80
CA LEU A 129 -4.25 7.38 7.82
C LEU A 129 -5.29 8.45 8.16
N THR A 130 -5.59 8.63 9.46
CA THR A 130 -6.47 9.72 9.91
C THR A 130 -5.85 11.09 9.63
N MET A 131 -4.59 11.29 10.02
CA MET A 131 -3.84 12.54 9.76
C MET A 131 -3.73 12.82 8.26
N TYR A 132 -3.49 11.78 7.47
CA TYR A 132 -3.46 11.88 6.00
C TYR A 132 -4.79 12.41 5.48
N SER A 133 -5.89 11.79 5.85
CA SER A 133 -7.21 12.15 5.34
C SER A 133 -7.67 13.56 5.76
N ILE A 134 -7.27 14.04 6.96
CA ILE A 134 -7.67 15.36 7.48
C ILE A 134 -6.72 16.48 7.00
N TYR A 135 -5.39 16.25 7.06
CA TYR A 135 -4.39 17.30 6.89
C TYR A 135 -3.40 17.06 5.76
N LEU A 136 -2.76 15.86 5.74
CA LEU A 136 -1.57 15.63 4.93
C LEU A 136 -1.87 15.51 3.45
N LYS A 137 -3.07 15.05 3.09
CA LYS A 137 -3.56 15.01 1.71
C LYS A 137 -3.56 16.40 1.05
N ARG A 138 -3.69 17.46 1.86
CA ARG A 138 -3.69 18.86 1.41
C ARG A 138 -2.28 19.47 1.36
N THR A 139 -1.26 18.64 1.32
CA THR A 139 0.14 19.06 1.26
C THR A 139 0.78 18.49 0.01
N ARG A 140 1.72 19.22 -0.60
CA ARG A 140 2.29 18.88 -1.90
C ARG A 140 2.97 17.50 -1.94
N LEU A 141 3.67 17.09 -0.88
CA LEU A 141 4.45 15.85 -0.87
C LEU A 141 4.30 15.03 0.42
N ALA A 142 3.93 15.65 1.55
CA ALA A 142 3.89 14.92 2.82
C ALA A 142 2.86 13.77 2.79
N GLY A 143 1.72 13.97 2.12
CA GLY A 143 0.72 12.92 1.91
C GLY A 143 1.29 11.70 1.17
N ASN A 144 1.99 11.94 0.04
CA ASN A 144 2.61 10.89 -0.77
C ASN A 144 3.67 10.11 0.02
N ILE A 145 4.50 10.82 0.80
CA ILE A 145 5.52 10.22 1.67
C ILE A 145 4.88 9.32 2.73
N ILE A 146 3.82 9.78 3.40
CA ILE A 146 3.14 9.00 4.45
C ILE A 146 2.48 7.74 3.88
N VAL A 147 1.78 7.84 2.75
CA VAL A 147 1.16 6.66 2.10
C VAL A 147 2.23 5.67 1.63
N ALA A 148 3.35 6.16 1.09
CA ALA A 148 4.48 5.33 0.72
C ALA A 148 5.12 4.64 1.94
N ALA A 149 5.30 5.38 3.05
CA ALA A 149 5.83 4.83 4.30
C ALA A 149 4.91 3.76 4.91
N LEU A 150 3.59 3.95 4.85
CA LEU A 150 2.62 2.95 5.30
C LEU A 150 2.66 1.67 4.46
N THR A 151 2.91 1.80 3.15
CA THR A 151 3.10 0.64 2.26
C THR A 151 4.36 -0.16 2.63
N ALA A 152 5.47 0.54 2.91
CA ALA A 152 6.70 -0.09 3.41
C ALA A 152 6.49 -0.73 4.79
N TYR A 153 5.77 -0.05 5.69
CA TYR A 153 5.45 -0.53 7.02
C TYR A 153 4.67 -1.85 7.02
N ALA A 154 3.82 -2.07 6.01
CA ALA A 154 3.06 -3.31 5.90
C ALA A 154 3.97 -4.56 5.85
N LEU A 155 5.10 -4.50 5.14
CA LEU A 155 6.09 -5.60 5.12
C LEU A 155 6.71 -5.85 6.50
N LEU A 156 6.88 -4.81 7.30
CA LEU A 156 7.53 -4.88 8.61
C LEU A 156 6.56 -5.28 9.72
N PHE A 157 5.30 -4.83 9.65
CA PHE A 157 4.31 -4.88 10.73
C PHE A 157 4.16 -6.26 11.36
N GLY A 158 3.97 -7.30 10.52
CA GLY A 158 3.77 -8.66 11.01
C GLY A 158 5.04 -9.30 11.60
N SER A 159 6.21 -8.77 11.27
CA SER A 159 7.51 -9.34 11.64
C SER A 159 8.16 -8.64 12.83
N LEU A 160 7.68 -7.48 13.22
CA LEU A 160 8.19 -6.78 14.40
C LEU A 160 7.70 -7.51 15.68
N PRO A 161 8.52 -7.66 16.73
CA PRO A 161 9.94 -7.29 16.89
C PRO A 161 10.94 -8.42 16.59
N HIS A 162 10.71 -9.25 15.59
CA HIS A 162 11.57 -10.41 15.30
C HIS A 162 13.00 -9.98 14.93
N PRO A 163 14.06 -10.66 15.41
CA PRO A 163 15.46 -10.26 15.18
C PRO A 163 15.85 -10.26 13.70
N ASN A 164 15.24 -11.09 12.86
CA ASN A 164 15.50 -11.16 11.42
C ASN A 164 14.77 -10.08 10.60
N THR A 165 14.03 -9.15 11.23
CA THR A 165 13.28 -8.10 10.52
C THR A 165 14.19 -7.23 9.63
N LYS A 166 15.50 -7.16 9.92
CA LYS A 166 16.47 -6.45 9.08
C LYS A 166 16.48 -6.88 7.60
N ILE A 167 16.16 -8.14 7.29
CA ILE A 167 16.08 -8.65 5.90
C ILE A 167 15.01 -7.91 5.09
N LEU A 168 14.01 -7.32 5.76
CA LEU A 168 12.91 -6.61 5.14
C LEU A 168 13.21 -5.14 4.85
N PHE A 169 14.33 -4.56 5.34
CA PHE A 169 14.56 -3.13 5.17
C PHE A 169 14.79 -2.75 3.71
N ALA A 170 15.54 -3.54 2.95
CA ALA A 170 15.72 -3.29 1.52
C ALA A 170 14.40 -3.48 0.73
N PRO A 171 13.64 -4.59 0.89
CA PRO A 171 12.28 -4.72 0.33
C PRO A 171 11.33 -3.59 0.73
N ALA A 172 11.36 -3.15 1.98
CA ALA A 172 10.52 -2.04 2.46
C ALA A 172 10.88 -0.72 1.79
N LEU A 173 12.19 -0.43 1.61
CA LEU A 173 12.65 0.74 0.85
C LEU A 173 12.16 0.68 -0.61
N LEU A 174 12.24 -0.47 -1.25
CA LEU A 174 11.75 -0.66 -2.62
C LEU A 174 10.24 -0.40 -2.70
N ALA A 175 9.46 -0.96 -1.76
CA ALA A 175 8.02 -0.73 -1.68
C ALA A 175 7.70 0.76 -1.44
N PHE A 176 8.46 1.45 -0.59
CA PHE A 176 8.34 2.89 -0.36
C PHE A 176 8.55 3.70 -1.64
N LEU A 177 9.67 3.49 -2.32
CA LEU A 177 10.04 4.26 -3.52
C LEU A 177 9.02 4.07 -4.65
N LEU A 178 8.61 2.83 -4.87
CA LEU A 178 7.64 2.51 -5.91
C LEU A 178 6.26 3.09 -5.61
N ASN A 179 5.81 2.99 -4.36
CA ASN A 179 4.51 3.58 -3.99
C ASN A 179 4.56 5.11 -3.96
N PHE A 180 5.69 5.72 -3.63
CA PHE A 180 5.87 7.16 -3.75
C PHE A 180 5.71 7.63 -5.20
N CYS A 181 6.33 6.95 -6.16
CA CYS A 181 6.13 7.21 -7.59
C CYS A 181 4.65 7.05 -7.99
N ARG A 182 4.00 6.00 -7.47
CA ARG A 182 2.58 5.76 -7.76
C ARG A 182 1.67 6.86 -7.22
N GLU A 183 1.90 7.37 -6.02
CA GLU A 183 1.11 8.48 -5.47
C GLU A 183 1.33 9.77 -6.26
N LEU A 184 2.56 10.08 -6.71
CA LEU A 184 2.81 11.23 -7.60
C LEU A 184 2.03 11.11 -8.92
N VAL A 185 2.03 9.93 -9.54
CA VAL A 185 1.29 9.68 -10.78
C VAL A 185 -0.21 9.81 -10.56
N LYS A 186 -0.71 9.31 -9.42
CA LYS A 186 -2.12 9.39 -9.04
C LYS A 186 -2.57 10.84 -8.82
N ASP A 187 -1.80 11.66 -8.13
CA ASP A 187 -2.13 13.08 -7.93
C ASP A 187 -2.24 13.82 -9.26
N VAL A 188 -1.37 13.53 -10.23
CA VAL A 188 -1.48 14.11 -11.59
C VAL A 188 -2.77 13.64 -12.28
N GLN A 189 -3.19 12.40 -12.06
CA GLN A 189 -4.42 11.84 -12.62
C GLN A 189 -5.66 12.48 -12.00
N ASP A 190 -5.63 12.75 -10.70
CA ASP A 190 -6.75 13.29 -9.92
C ASP A 190 -6.75 14.84 -9.87
N ALA A 191 -5.78 15.52 -10.51
CA ALA A 191 -5.49 16.95 -10.40
C ALA A 191 -6.68 17.88 -10.68
N GLU A 192 -7.59 17.52 -11.59
CA GLU A 192 -8.77 18.32 -11.92
C GLU A 192 -9.77 18.34 -10.77
N GLY A 193 -10.05 17.17 -10.20
CA GLY A 193 -10.94 17.05 -9.05
C GLY A 193 -10.37 17.68 -7.79
N ASP A 194 -9.08 17.49 -7.54
CA ASP A 194 -8.40 18.09 -6.39
C ASP A 194 -8.46 19.63 -6.44
N ARG A 195 -8.22 20.24 -7.62
CA ARG A 195 -8.33 21.68 -7.80
C ARG A 195 -9.75 22.18 -7.64
N ALA A 196 -10.74 21.45 -8.18
CA ALA A 196 -12.15 21.82 -8.02
C ALA A 196 -12.57 21.85 -6.54
N ALA A 197 -11.96 20.98 -5.72
CA ALA A 197 -12.16 20.92 -4.27
C ALA A 197 -11.24 21.88 -3.47
N GLY A 198 -10.41 22.69 -4.13
CA GLY A 198 -9.46 23.62 -3.47
C GLY A 198 -8.35 22.90 -2.70
N LEU A 199 -8.01 21.66 -3.08
CA LEU A 199 -6.93 20.91 -2.47
C LEU A 199 -5.58 21.25 -3.11
N THR A 200 -4.54 21.34 -2.28
CA THR A 200 -3.15 21.48 -2.73
C THR A 200 -2.49 20.13 -2.67
N THR A 201 -2.09 19.57 -3.82
CA THR A 201 -1.45 18.27 -3.92
C THR A 201 -0.11 18.35 -4.66
N SER A 202 0.59 17.24 -4.85
CA SER A 202 1.83 17.20 -5.66
C SER A 202 1.57 17.57 -7.13
N ALA A 203 0.33 17.47 -7.61
CA ALA A 203 -0.06 17.88 -8.95
C ALA A 203 0.07 19.39 -9.19
N ASP A 204 0.15 20.21 -8.13
CA ASP A 204 0.39 21.67 -8.24
C ASP A 204 1.86 22.04 -8.41
N LEU A 205 2.75 21.07 -8.29
CA LEU A 205 4.15 21.28 -8.65
C LEU A 205 4.30 21.46 -10.18
N PRO A 206 5.30 22.25 -10.62
CA PRO A 206 5.62 22.32 -12.05
C PRO A 206 5.86 20.92 -12.64
N ARG A 207 5.34 20.64 -13.83
CA ARG A 207 5.50 19.33 -14.49
C ARG A 207 6.96 18.85 -14.58
N PRO A 208 7.97 19.70 -14.86
CA PRO A 208 9.36 19.30 -14.78
C PRO A 208 9.80 18.80 -13.41
N ALA A 209 9.27 19.40 -12.31
CA ALA A 209 9.61 18.96 -10.95
C ALA A 209 8.99 17.60 -10.63
N ILE A 210 7.73 17.35 -11.01
CA ILE A 210 7.10 16.03 -10.84
C ILE A 210 7.88 14.97 -11.62
N ARG A 211 8.24 15.27 -12.86
CA ARG A 211 9.06 14.37 -13.69
C ARG A 211 10.41 14.09 -13.04
N LEU A 212 11.07 15.11 -12.53
CA LEU A 212 12.36 14.94 -11.85
C LEU A 212 12.20 14.03 -10.61
N LEU A 213 11.17 14.22 -9.80
CA LEU A 213 10.89 13.37 -8.65
C LEU A 213 10.64 11.91 -9.06
N LEU A 214 9.84 11.68 -10.11
CA LEU A 214 9.58 10.35 -10.65
C LEU A 214 10.88 9.67 -11.13
N LEU A 215 11.71 10.40 -11.88
CA LEU A 215 12.96 9.86 -12.41
C LEU A 215 14.00 9.62 -11.32
N LEU A 216 14.10 10.51 -10.33
CA LEU A 216 15.02 10.32 -9.19
C LEU A 216 14.59 9.13 -8.34
N ALA A 217 13.33 9.09 -7.90
CA ALA A 217 12.83 7.99 -7.08
C ALA A 217 12.85 6.65 -7.84
N GLY A 218 12.47 6.66 -9.13
CA GLY A 218 12.59 5.49 -10.00
C GLY A 218 14.04 5.06 -10.22
N GLY A 219 14.96 5.99 -10.47
CA GLY A 219 16.38 5.68 -10.61
C GLY A 219 16.99 5.07 -9.33
N VAL A 220 16.63 5.62 -8.17
CA VAL A 220 17.03 5.04 -6.87
C VAL A 220 16.42 3.65 -6.68
N HIS A 221 15.14 3.45 -7.03
CA HIS A 221 14.49 2.13 -6.99
C HIS A 221 15.21 1.13 -7.90
N LEU A 222 15.50 1.52 -9.14
CA LEU A 222 16.21 0.69 -10.11
C LEU A 222 17.60 0.25 -9.61
N ALA A 223 18.33 1.15 -8.97
CA ALA A 223 19.61 0.83 -8.34
C ALA A 223 19.44 -0.06 -7.11
N ALA A 224 18.47 0.28 -6.25
CA ALA A 224 18.24 -0.41 -4.98
C ALA A 224 17.66 -1.83 -5.15
N MET A 225 16.98 -2.14 -6.28
CA MET A 225 16.41 -3.47 -6.48
C MET A 225 17.47 -4.60 -6.53
N TRP A 226 18.74 -4.26 -6.76
CA TRP A 226 19.83 -5.23 -6.77
C TRP A 226 20.47 -5.43 -5.39
N VAL A 227 20.19 -4.53 -4.44
CA VAL A 227 20.78 -4.56 -3.09
C VAL A 227 20.45 -5.86 -2.34
N PRO A 228 19.20 -6.37 -2.34
CA PRO A 228 18.85 -7.59 -1.61
C PRO A 228 19.67 -8.81 -2.03
N SER A 229 20.00 -8.94 -3.32
CA SER A 229 20.72 -10.09 -3.85
C SER A 229 22.23 -9.87 -3.99
N LEU A 230 22.65 -8.75 -4.60
CA LEU A 230 24.06 -8.55 -4.97
C LEU A 230 24.90 -7.94 -3.83
N VAL A 231 24.28 -7.18 -2.92
CA VAL A 231 25.01 -6.47 -1.85
C VAL A 231 24.84 -7.18 -0.50
N LEU A 232 23.61 -7.52 -0.13
CA LEU A 232 23.31 -8.13 1.16
C LEU A 232 23.37 -9.67 1.12
N GLY A 233 23.14 -10.28 -0.04
CA GLY A 233 23.08 -11.73 -0.18
C GLY A 233 21.87 -12.37 0.53
N ASP A 234 20.85 -11.55 0.86
CA ASP A 234 19.65 -12.01 1.55
C ASP A 234 18.72 -12.81 0.61
N PHE A 235 18.84 -12.58 -0.72
CA PHE A 235 18.05 -13.24 -1.76
C PHE A 235 18.96 -13.72 -2.90
N GLY A 236 18.59 -14.83 -3.53
CA GLY A 236 19.43 -15.53 -4.50
C GLY A 236 19.10 -15.21 -5.97
N MET A 237 19.46 -16.18 -6.82
CA MET A 237 19.30 -16.07 -8.28
C MET A 237 17.83 -16.03 -8.73
N VAL A 238 16.92 -16.64 -7.95
CA VAL A 238 15.49 -16.68 -8.29
C VAL A 238 14.90 -15.27 -8.18
N TYR A 239 15.18 -14.57 -7.08
CA TYR A 239 14.82 -13.15 -6.93
C TYR A 239 15.36 -12.33 -8.10
N THR A 240 16.66 -12.44 -8.38
CA THR A 240 17.32 -11.72 -9.48
C THR A 240 16.67 -12.04 -10.83
N GLY A 241 16.39 -13.30 -11.10
CA GLY A 241 15.75 -13.74 -12.35
C GLY A 241 14.35 -13.15 -12.54
N VAL A 242 13.52 -13.15 -11.50
CA VAL A 242 12.18 -12.52 -11.54
C VAL A 242 12.30 -11.01 -11.69
N CYS A 243 13.26 -10.38 -11.01
CA CYS A 243 13.51 -8.94 -11.17
C CYS A 243 13.87 -8.60 -12.63
N VAL A 244 14.74 -9.38 -13.28
CA VAL A 244 15.10 -9.16 -14.69
C VAL A 244 13.93 -9.45 -15.63
N ALA A 245 13.17 -10.52 -15.39
CA ALA A 245 12.14 -10.96 -16.33
C ALA A 245 10.82 -10.18 -16.21
N ALA A 246 10.45 -9.69 -15.02
CA ALA A 246 9.16 -9.07 -14.77
C ALA A 246 9.26 -7.63 -14.24
N VAL A 247 10.09 -7.39 -13.20
CA VAL A 247 10.16 -6.06 -12.56
C VAL A 247 10.81 -5.05 -13.49
N LEU A 248 11.99 -5.36 -14.01
CA LEU A 248 12.78 -4.45 -14.86
C LEU A 248 12.05 -3.97 -16.12
N PRO A 249 11.37 -4.84 -16.92
CA PRO A 249 10.62 -4.39 -18.09
C PRO A 249 9.49 -3.43 -17.74
N LEU A 250 8.75 -3.69 -16.65
CA LEU A 250 7.69 -2.79 -16.17
C LEU A 250 8.28 -1.46 -15.73
N HIS A 251 9.37 -1.51 -14.98
CA HIS A 251 10.09 -0.34 -14.47
C HIS A 251 10.56 0.58 -15.61
N ILE A 252 11.29 0.02 -16.57
CA ILE A 252 11.75 0.77 -17.74
C ILE A 252 10.56 1.35 -18.51
N SER A 253 9.49 0.58 -18.68
CA SER A 253 8.33 1.01 -19.47
C SER A 253 7.66 2.25 -18.89
N TRP A 254 7.38 2.30 -17.59
CA TRP A 254 6.76 3.49 -17.00
C TRP A 254 7.75 4.66 -16.88
N MET A 255 9.05 4.41 -16.65
CA MET A 255 10.07 5.46 -16.68
C MET A 255 10.19 6.11 -18.05
N MET A 256 10.13 5.33 -19.13
CA MET A 256 10.11 5.88 -20.50
C MET A 256 8.88 6.77 -20.74
N LEU A 257 7.71 6.42 -20.18
CA LEU A 257 6.54 7.28 -20.24
C LEU A 257 6.74 8.56 -19.41
N ALA A 258 7.37 8.48 -18.25
CA ALA A 258 7.68 9.64 -17.41
C ALA A 258 8.66 10.63 -18.06
N LEU A 259 9.54 10.16 -18.97
CA LEU A 259 10.45 11.02 -19.74
C LEU A 259 9.72 11.91 -20.76
N ARG A 260 8.51 11.54 -21.19
CA ARG A 260 7.77 12.31 -22.18
C ARG A 260 7.32 13.66 -21.62
N THR A 261 7.32 14.67 -22.46
CA THR A 261 6.81 16.01 -22.09
C THR A 261 5.30 16.02 -21.83
N ASP A 262 4.59 15.09 -22.46
CA ASP A 262 3.14 14.91 -22.36
C ASP A 262 2.75 13.70 -21.47
N PHE A 263 3.57 13.36 -20.46
CA PHE A 263 3.38 12.16 -19.60
C PHE A 263 2.02 12.14 -18.88
N ASP A 264 1.39 13.30 -18.68
CA ASP A 264 0.05 13.42 -18.10
C ASP A 264 -0.98 12.54 -18.81
N LYS A 265 -0.83 12.36 -20.15
CA LYS A 265 -1.71 11.50 -20.96
C LYS A 265 -1.57 10.02 -20.66
N TYR A 266 -0.48 9.62 -20.00
CA TYR A 266 -0.11 8.23 -19.75
C TYR A 266 -0.23 7.83 -18.30
N THR A 267 -0.70 8.71 -17.40
CA THR A 267 -0.78 8.47 -15.96
C THR A 267 -1.57 7.21 -15.61
N GLY A 268 -2.67 6.94 -16.31
CA GLY A 268 -3.44 5.70 -16.11
C GLY A 268 -2.62 4.44 -16.43
N ARG A 269 -1.84 4.44 -17.52
CA ARG A 269 -0.93 3.33 -17.89
C ARG A 269 0.21 3.20 -16.91
N MET A 270 0.84 4.31 -16.52
CA MET A 270 1.91 4.33 -15.51
C MET A 270 1.42 3.78 -14.19
N GLY A 271 0.23 4.19 -13.72
CA GLY A 271 -0.37 3.69 -12.50
C GLY A 271 -0.65 2.18 -12.52
N ALA A 272 -1.07 1.64 -13.67
CA ALA A 272 -1.25 0.20 -13.86
C ALA A 272 0.09 -0.56 -13.84
N MET A 273 1.11 -0.05 -14.53
CA MET A 273 2.47 -0.63 -14.55
C MET A 273 3.10 -0.64 -13.15
N LEU A 274 3.00 0.47 -12.41
CA LEU A 274 3.51 0.57 -11.04
C LEU A 274 2.83 -0.44 -10.11
N LYS A 275 1.52 -0.66 -10.23
CA LYS A 275 0.80 -1.71 -9.48
C LYS A 275 1.28 -3.11 -9.87
N ALA A 276 1.43 -3.38 -11.17
CA ALA A 276 1.93 -4.66 -11.64
C ALA A 276 3.36 -4.93 -11.15
N GLU A 277 4.20 -3.91 -11.13
CA GLU A 277 5.57 -3.98 -10.62
C GLU A 277 5.62 -4.27 -9.11
N MET A 278 4.72 -3.66 -8.30
CA MET A 278 4.59 -3.99 -6.88
C MET A 278 4.26 -5.49 -6.68
N VAL A 279 3.33 -6.02 -7.46
CA VAL A 279 2.97 -7.45 -7.40
C VAL A 279 4.13 -8.33 -7.83
N ALA A 280 4.83 -7.97 -8.92
CA ALA A 280 6.00 -8.69 -9.40
C ALA A 280 7.15 -8.69 -8.39
N GLY A 281 7.38 -7.57 -7.68
CA GLY A 281 8.37 -7.47 -6.62
C GLY A 281 8.05 -8.38 -5.42
N LEU A 282 6.79 -8.39 -4.96
CA LEU A 282 6.36 -9.32 -3.91
C LEU A 282 6.52 -10.79 -4.36
N ALA A 283 6.19 -11.09 -5.62
CA ALA A 283 6.35 -12.42 -6.19
C ALA A 283 7.83 -12.83 -6.29
N ALA A 284 8.75 -11.91 -6.60
CA ALA A 284 10.18 -12.17 -6.64
C ALA A 284 10.72 -12.60 -5.26
N LEU A 285 10.34 -11.87 -4.20
CA LEU A 285 10.71 -12.19 -2.83
C LEU A 285 10.15 -13.54 -2.38
N ALA A 286 8.87 -13.81 -2.72
CA ALA A 286 8.20 -15.06 -2.38
C ALA A 286 8.80 -16.25 -3.11
N ALA A 287 9.07 -16.14 -4.42
CA ALA A 287 9.61 -17.20 -5.23
C ALA A 287 11.00 -17.64 -4.77
N ASP A 288 11.86 -16.68 -4.46
CA ASP A 288 13.21 -16.98 -3.97
C ASP A 288 13.16 -17.74 -2.65
N LYS A 289 12.38 -17.26 -1.69
CA LYS A 289 12.21 -17.92 -0.39
C LYS A 289 11.62 -19.30 -0.53
N PHE A 290 10.63 -19.49 -1.41
CA PHE A 290 9.98 -20.79 -1.63
C PHE A 290 10.97 -21.86 -2.12
N ILE A 291 11.81 -21.52 -3.12
CA ILE A 291 12.76 -22.46 -3.72
C ILE A 291 13.88 -22.85 -2.74
N TRP A 292 14.29 -21.94 -1.84
CA TRP A 292 15.33 -22.24 -0.85
C TRP A 292 14.82 -22.86 0.46
N THR A 293 13.51 -23.06 0.59
CA THR A 293 12.91 -23.68 1.78
C THR A 293 12.72 -25.21 1.58
N PHE A 294 12.76 -25.68 0.36
CA PHE A 294 12.66 -27.09 -0.06
C PHE A 294 13.94 -27.54 -0.74
#